data_af2e6998d41df648d6d7c3164350016e
#
_entry.id   af2e6998d41df648d6d7c3164350016e
#
_cell.length_a   1.000
_cell.length_b   1.000
_cell.length_c   1.000
_cell.angle_alpha   90.00
_cell.angle_beta   90.00
_cell.angle_gamma   90.00
#
_symmetry.space_group_name_H-M   'P 1'
#
loop_
_entity.id
_entity.type
_entity.pdbx_description
1 polymer ?
#
loop_
_entity_poly.entity_id
_entity_poly.type
_entity_poly.pdbx_seq_one_letter_code
_entity_poly.pdbx_strand_id
1 'polypeptide(L)'
;VGNLHYPVQARAQGITGEVRLMVIISNDGNIKAIRLLESSNSTILDEAAKQSVRQAAPFGKFTEDMSDIVELRLIRTYRYSDTVEVTY
;
A
#
# COMPACT_ATOMS: atom_id res chain seq x y z
N VAL A 1 1.76 2.67 -11.49
CA VAL A 1 2.48 3.60 -11.47
C VAL A 1 2.30 4.53 -10.30
N GLY A 2 3.24 5.04 -9.87
CA GLY A 2 3.20 6.31 -9.38
C GLY A 2 3.12 6.60 -7.94
N ASN A 3 2.50 5.85 -7.13
CA ASN A 3 2.29 6.27 -5.76
C ASN A 3 3.21 5.59 -4.75
N LEU A 4 4.23 4.89 -5.25
CA LEU A 4 5.20 4.28 -4.36
C LEU A 4 6.13 5.38 -3.81
N HIS A 5 6.14 5.50 -2.50
CA HIS A 5 6.98 6.46 -1.81
C HIS A 5 8.21 5.74 -1.27
N TYR A 6 9.39 6.07 -1.80
CA TYR A 6 10.66 5.56 -1.31
C TYR A 6 11.37 6.72 -0.61
N PRO A 7 11.42 6.73 0.72
CA PRO A 7 12.03 7.85 1.44
C PRO A 7 13.47 8.10 1.03
N VAL A 8 13.82 9.35 0.85
CA VAL A 8 15.18 9.74 0.47
C VAL A 8 16.20 9.18 1.47
N GLN A 9 15.87 9.25 2.75
CA GLN A 9 16.75 8.76 3.80
C GLN A 9 17.03 7.26 3.63
N ALA A 10 16.00 6.47 3.36
CA ALA A 10 16.17 5.04 3.18
C ALA A 10 17.00 4.73 1.93
N ARG A 11 16.73 5.44 0.84
CA ARG A 11 17.45 5.26 -0.40
C ARG A 11 18.92 5.62 -0.23
N ALA A 12 19.20 6.73 0.45
CA ALA A 12 20.56 7.19 0.67
C ALA A 12 21.36 6.23 1.53
N GLN A 13 20.71 5.53 2.44
CA GLN A 13 21.36 4.56 3.33
C GLN A 13 21.36 3.14 2.75
N GLY A 14 20.80 2.95 1.56
CA GLY A 14 20.72 1.63 0.94
C GLY A 14 19.78 0.68 1.66
N ILE A 15 18.80 1.20 2.39
CA ILE A 15 17.82 0.36 3.08
C ILE A 15 16.86 -0.23 2.05
N THR A 16 16.79 -1.55 1.99
CA THR A 16 15.92 -2.27 1.07
C THR A 16 15.02 -3.22 1.84
N GLY A 17 13.99 -3.73 1.17
CA GLY A 17 13.10 -4.69 1.79
C GLY A 17 11.78 -4.77 1.05
N GLU A 18 10.93 -5.64 1.56
CA GLU A 18 9.61 -5.86 0.99
C GLU A 18 8.57 -5.68 2.08
N VAL A 19 7.51 -4.95 1.76
CA VAL A 19 6.39 -4.71 2.66
C VAL A 19 5.14 -5.29 2.02
N ARG A 20 4.41 -6.09 2.75
CA ARG A 20 3.14 -6.64 2.28
C ARG A 20 2.01 -6.13 3.16
N LEU A 21 1.04 -5.49 2.53
CA LEU A 21 -0.09 -4.86 3.21
C LEU A 21 -1.40 -5.44 2.74
N MET A 22 -2.37 -5.49 3.63
CA MET A 22 -3.76 -5.69 3.28
C MET A 22 -4.48 -4.36 3.47
N VAL A 23 -5.10 -3.86 2.40
CA VAL A 23 -5.87 -2.62 2.42
C VAL A 23 -7.34 -2.99 2.43
N ILE A 24 -8.06 -2.53 3.44
CA ILE A 24 -9.51 -2.77 3.55
C ILE A 24 -10.20 -1.49 3.13
N ILE A 25 -11.01 -1.59 2.08
CA ILE A 25 -11.67 -0.45 1.46
C ILE A 25 -13.17 -0.59 1.64
N SER A 26 -13.82 0.44 2.17
CA SER A 26 -15.27 0.48 2.29
C SER A 26 -15.91 0.75 0.94
N ASN A 27 -17.23 0.52 0.84
CA ASN A 27 -17.93 0.61 -0.44
C ASN A 27 -18.00 2.02 -1.02
N ASP A 28 -17.65 3.04 -0.25
CA ASP A 28 -17.56 4.42 -0.75
C ASP A 28 -16.16 4.75 -1.31
N GLY A 29 -15.24 3.79 -1.30
CA GLY A 29 -13.89 3.96 -1.83
C GLY A 29 -12.87 4.45 -0.81
N ASN A 30 -13.26 4.66 0.42
CA ASN A 30 -12.35 5.13 1.46
C ASN A 30 -11.64 3.96 2.14
N ILE A 31 -10.43 4.22 2.61
CA ILE A 31 -9.66 3.21 3.35
C ILE A 31 -10.27 3.05 4.73
N LYS A 32 -10.68 1.83 5.04
CA LYS A 32 -11.21 1.47 6.35
C LYS A 32 -10.09 1.06 7.30
N ALA A 33 -9.11 0.32 6.79
CA ALA A 33 -7.98 -0.13 7.59
C ALA A 33 -6.82 -0.54 6.67
N ILE A 34 -5.61 -0.47 7.20
CA ILE A 34 -4.41 -0.99 6.56
C ILE A 34 -3.76 -1.93 7.57
N ARG A 35 -3.53 -3.17 7.15
CA ARG A 35 -2.90 -4.17 8.00
C ARG A 35 -1.55 -4.57 7.42
N LEU A 36 -0.53 -4.61 8.26
CA LEU A 36 0.80 -5.04 7.88
C LEU A 36 0.85 -6.56 7.93
N LEU A 37 0.99 -7.21 6.79
CA LEU A 37 1.09 -8.67 6.70
C LEU A 37 2.52 -9.14 6.82
N GLU A 38 3.45 -8.44 6.16
CA GLU A 38 4.87 -8.73 6.25
C GLU A 38 5.63 -7.41 6.35
N SER A 39 6.50 -7.31 7.34
CA SER A 39 7.35 -6.15 7.55
C SER A 39 8.65 -6.30 6.77
N SER A 40 9.18 -5.17 6.30
CA SER A 40 10.50 -5.11 5.71
C SER A 40 11.62 -5.19 6.74
N ASN A 41 11.28 -5.21 8.04
CA ASN A 41 12.19 -5.03 9.16
C ASN A 41 12.77 -3.61 9.25
N SER A 42 12.18 -2.67 8.50
CA SER A 42 12.51 -1.25 8.57
C SER A 42 11.23 -0.46 8.78
N THR A 43 11.14 0.25 9.88
CA THR A 43 9.98 1.09 10.16
C THR A 43 9.82 2.15 9.08
N ILE A 44 10.93 2.68 8.57
CA ILE A 44 10.90 3.69 7.52
C ILE A 44 10.19 3.16 6.27
N LEU A 45 10.54 1.97 5.82
CA LEU A 45 9.92 1.37 4.64
C LEU A 45 8.48 0.95 4.90
N ASP A 46 8.20 0.39 6.06
CA ASP A 46 6.85 -0.03 6.41
C ASP A 46 5.90 1.17 6.41
N GLU A 47 6.30 2.27 7.01
CA GLU A 47 5.51 3.49 7.03
C GLU A 47 5.40 4.12 5.65
N ALA A 48 6.47 4.06 4.84
CA ALA A 48 6.45 4.55 3.48
C ALA A 48 5.43 3.80 2.62
N ALA A 49 5.35 2.49 2.78
CA ALA A 49 4.37 1.68 2.05
C ALA A 49 2.94 2.06 2.44
N LYS A 50 2.67 2.23 3.73
CA LYS A 50 1.37 2.67 4.21
C LYS A 50 1.02 4.04 3.67
N GLN A 51 2.00 4.95 3.63
CA GLN A 51 1.80 6.29 3.09
C GLN A 51 1.46 6.26 1.60
N SER A 52 2.11 5.37 0.84
CA SER A 52 1.82 5.20 -0.57
C SER A 52 0.38 4.78 -0.80
N VAL A 53 -0.14 3.88 0.04
CA VAL A 53 -1.54 3.47 -0.03
C VAL A 53 -2.46 4.65 0.28
N ARG A 54 -2.17 5.41 1.32
CA ARG A 54 -2.99 6.56 1.70
C ARG A 54 -3.02 7.62 0.61
N GLN A 55 -1.91 7.83 -0.08
CA GLN A 55 -1.83 8.80 -1.17
C GLN A 55 -2.62 8.35 -2.40
N ALA A 56 -2.83 7.07 -2.56
CA ALA A 56 -3.64 6.54 -3.66
C ALA A 56 -5.14 6.66 -3.40
N ALA A 57 -5.53 6.88 -2.15
CA ALA A 57 -6.94 7.01 -1.78
C ALA A 57 -7.48 8.41 -2.16
N PRO A 58 -8.80 8.54 -2.35
CA PRO A 58 -9.79 7.47 -2.30
C PRO A 58 -9.77 6.62 -3.56
N PHE A 59 -10.24 5.39 -3.40
CA PHE A 59 -10.39 4.48 -4.54
C PHE A 59 -11.81 4.61 -5.06
N GLY A 60 -12.17 4.78 -6.20
CA GLY A 60 -13.51 5.01 -6.70
C GLY A 60 -14.58 4.16 -6.01
N LYS A 61 -15.81 4.63 -6.06
CA LYS A 61 -16.94 3.90 -5.50
C LYS A 61 -17.10 2.54 -6.20
N PHE A 62 -17.64 1.58 -5.49
CA PHE A 62 -17.95 0.28 -6.07
C PHE A 62 -19.03 0.45 -7.15
N THR A 63 -18.94 -0.37 -8.19
CA THR A 63 -19.94 -0.35 -9.26
C THR A 63 -21.24 -0.97 -8.76
N GLU A 64 -22.32 -0.82 -9.57
CA GLU A 64 -23.60 -1.43 -9.22
C GLU A 64 -23.50 -2.95 -9.05
N ASP A 65 -22.64 -3.58 -9.85
CA ASP A 65 -22.43 -5.04 -9.73
C ASP A 65 -21.81 -5.42 -8.40
N MET A 66 -21.21 -4.46 -7.71
CA MET A 66 -20.54 -4.66 -6.43
C MET A 66 -21.33 -4.04 -5.27
N SER A 67 -22.59 -3.65 -5.50
CA SER A 67 -23.39 -2.94 -4.51
C SER A 67 -23.62 -3.76 -3.23
N ASP A 68 -23.60 -5.09 -3.32
CA ASP A 68 -23.77 -5.96 -2.16
C ASP A 68 -22.49 -6.12 -1.35
N ILE A 69 -21.36 -5.60 -1.86
CA ILE A 69 -20.08 -5.73 -1.20
C ILE A 69 -19.93 -4.59 -0.19
N VAL A 70 -19.76 -4.94 1.08
CA VAL A 70 -19.58 -3.96 2.14
C VAL A 70 -18.15 -3.44 2.16
N GLU A 71 -17.19 -4.31 1.88
CA GLU A 71 -15.79 -3.93 1.86
C GLU A 71 -15.00 -4.81 0.90
N LEU A 72 -13.89 -4.28 0.41
CA LEU A 72 -12.91 -4.99 -0.39
C LEU A 72 -11.60 -5.09 0.39
N ARG A 73 -10.94 -6.22 0.25
CA ARG A 73 -9.62 -6.43 0.82
C ARG A 73 -8.63 -6.65 -0.32
N LEU A 74 -7.66 -5.75 -0.41
CA LEU A 74 -6.63 -5.80 -1.44
C LEU A 74 -5.28 -6.06 -0.78
N ILE A 75 -4.53 -6.98 -1.36
CA ILE A 75 -3.17 -7.24 -0.89
C ILE A 75 -2.22 -6.55 -1.86
N ARG A 76 -1.29 -5.76 -1.32
CA ARG A 76 -0.28 -5.04 -2.07
C ARG A 76 1.09 -5.39 -1.54
N THR A 77 2.02 -5.66 -2.45
CA THR A 77 3.40 -5.92 -2.10
C THR A 77 4.25 -4.80 -2.68
N TYR A 78 5.00 -4.12 -1.81
CA TYR A 78 5.90 -3.04 -2.18
C TYR A 78 7.32 -3.54 -1.99
N ARG A 79 8.08 -3.59 -3.08
CA ARG A 79 9.46 -4.03 -3.04
C ARG A 79 10.37 -2.82 -3.22
N TYR A 80 11.17 -2.56 -2.19
CA TYR A 80 12.13 -1.46 -2.20
C TYR A 80 13.52 -2.06 -2.43
N SER A 81 14.06 -1.78 -3.59
CA SER A 81 15.38 -2.25 -4.01
C SER A 81 15.98 -1.20 -4.93
N ASP A 82 17.06 -1.53 -5.63
CA ASP A 82 17.64 -0.60 -6.60
C ASP A 82 16.62 -0.26 -7.68
N THR A 83 15.76 -1.22 -8.03
CA THR A 83 14.62 -0.98 -8.91
C THR A 83 13.36 -1.08 -8.07
N VAL A 84 12.62 0.02 -7.97
CA VAL A 84 11.41 0.08 -7.15
C VAL A 84 10.25 -0.55 -7.93
N GLU A 85 9.56 -1.51 -7.30
CA GLU A 85 8.44 -2.23 -7.92
C GLU A 85 7.26 -2.30 -6.97
N VAL A 86 6.06 -2.33 -7.56
CA VAL A 86 4.82 -2.64 -6.85
C VAL A 86 4.18 -3.81 -7.55
N THR A 87 3.83 -4.87 -6.80
CA THR A 87 3.15 -6.04 -7.34
C THR A 87 1.87 -6.30 -6.57
N TYR A 88 0.96 -6.93 -7.26
CA TYR A 88 -0.35 -7.25 -6.71
C TYR A 88 -0.52 -8.75 -6.54
#